data_2d0d5dfd2d8e0d618de6d0c4f8ad6054
#
_entry.id   2d0d5dfd2d8e0d618de6d0c4f8ad6054
#
_cell.length_a   1.000
_cell.length_b   1.000
_cell.length_c   1.000
_cell.angle_alpha   90.00
_cell.angle_beta   90.00
_cell.angle_gamma   90.00
#
_symmetry.space_group_name_H-M   'P 1'
#
loop_
_entity.id
_entity.type
_entity.pdbx_description
1 polymer ?
#
loop_
_entity_poly.entity_id
_entity_poly.type
_entity_poly.pdbx_seq_one_letter_code
_entity_poly.pdbx_strand_id
1 'polypeptide(L)' 'WFSAAPSKETLKHWFSLIDVLELQKLGYKIYEFQLVDTKQISDFEIVFTRDNIVEQREINYKEIWND' A
#
# COMPACT_ATOMS: atom_id res chain seq x y z
N TRP A 1 -1.11 12.41 -8.51
CA TRP A 1 -1.19 10.97 -8.65
C TRP A 1 -0.54 10.27 -7.48
N PHE A 2 -1.15 9.22 -7.03
CA PHE A 2 -0.61 8.35 -6.00
C PHE A 2 -0.37 6.97 -6.58
N SER A 3 0.62 6.25 -6.04
CA SER A 3 0.90 4.87 -6.41
C SER A 3 0.56 3.95 -5.25
N ALA A 4 0.04 2.78 -5.58
CA ALA A 4 -0.28 1.76 -4.60
C ALA A 4 0.04 0.37 -5.15
N ALA A 5 0.33 -0.56 -4.24
CA ALA A 5 0.47 -1.96 -4.60
C ALA A 5 -0.94 -2.56 -4.76
N PRO A 6 -1.19 -3.33 -5.82
CA PRO A 6 -2.51 -3.91 -6.06
C PRO A 6 -2.91 -4.98 -5.04
N SER A 7 -1.97 -5.54 -4.30
CA SER A 7 -2.24 -6.55 -3.29
C SER A 7 -1.21 -6.49 -2.17
N LYS A 8 -1.53 -7.14 -1.05
CA LYS A 8 -0.60 -7.26 0.08
C LYS A 8 0.66 -8.01 -0.32
N GLU A 9 0.53 -9.00 -1.18
CA GLU A 9 1.66 -9.80 -1.65
C GLU A 9 2.61 -8.96 -2.50
N THR A 10 2.08 -8.10 -3.36
CA THR A 10 2.91 -7.19 -4.16
C THR A 10 3.66 -6.23 -3.25
N LEU A 11 3.01 -5.73 -2.22
CA LEU A 11 3.65 -4.84 -1.26
C LEU A 11 4.81 -5.54 -0.55
N LYS A 12 4.65 -6.81 -0.21
CA LYS A 12 5.72 -7.61 0.40
C LYS A 12 6.92 -7.80 -0.54
N HIS A 13 6.69 -7.78 -1.84
CA HIS A 13 7.79 -7.81 -2.82
C HIS A 13 8.51 -6.46 -2.90
N TRP A 14 7.78 -5.37 -2.71
CA TRP A 14 8.38 -4.03 -2.76
C TRP A 14 9.25 -3.77 -1.54
N PHE A 15 8.83 -4.25 -0.37
CA PHE A 15 9.49 -3.95 0.91
C PHE A 15 9.67 -5.21 1.74
N SER A 16 10.83 -5.35 2.36
CA SER A 16 11.04 -6.36 3.38
C SER A 16 10.49 -5.86 4.73
N LEU A 17 10.36 -6.77 5.68
CA LEU A 17 9.95 -6.39 7.04
C LEU A 17 10.90 -5.36 7.64
N ILE A 18 12.20 -5.51 7.41
CA ILE A 18 13.21 -4.58 7.93
C ILE A 18 12.98 -3.18 7.34
N ASP A 19 12.71 -3.09 6.03
CA ASP A 19 12.42 -1.81 5.37
C ASP A 19 11.20 -1.14 5.99
N VAL A 20 10.15 -1.91 6.22
CA VAL A 20 8.90 -1.39 6.80
C VAL A 20 9.12 -0.87 8.21
N LEU A 21 9.88 -1.59 9.03
CA LEU A 21 10.17 -1.16 10.39
C LEU A 21 10.97 0.14 10.40
N GLU A 22 11.91 0.30 9.48
CA GLU A 22 12.66 1.55 9.37
C GLU A 22 11.78 2.71 8.89
N LEU A 23 10.90 2.46 7.93
CA LEU A 23 9.97 3.48 7.46
C LEU A 23 9.05 3.94 8.58
N GLN A 24 8.57 3.02 9.42
CA GLN A 24 7.73 3.39 10.56
C GLN A 24 8.46 4.28 11.56
N LYS A 25 9.75 4.06 11.78
CA LYS A 25 10.56 4.93 12.63
C LYS A 25 10.63 6.35 12.08
N LEU A 26 10.53 6.50 10.77
CA LEU A 26 10.54 7.80 10.11
C LEU A 26 9.15 8.44 10.03
N GLY A 27 8.12 7.78 10.57
CA GLY A 27 6.77 8.31 10.60
C GLY A 27 5.88 7.86 9.45
N TYR A 28 6.34 6.98 8.60
CA TYR A 28 5.51 6.44 7.52
C TYR A 28 4.49 5.44 8.06
N LYS A 29 3.35 5.38 7.40
CA LYS A 29 2.25 4.49 7.79
C LYS A 29 1.76 3.72 6.57
N ILE A 30 1.12 2.59 6.82
CA ILE A 30 0.55 1.75 5.78
C ILE A 30 -0.95 1.96 5.77
N TYR A 31 -1.50 2.20 4.58
CA TYR A 31 -2.94 2.39 4.41
C TYR A 31 -3.47 1.42 3.38
N GLU A 32 -4.68 0.93 3.64
CA GLU A 32 -5.45 0.16 2.68
C GLU A 32 -6.53 1.07 2.12
N PHE A 33 -6.65 1.11 0.79
CA PHE A 33 -7.63 1.94 0.12
C PHE A 33 -8.62 1.07 -0.63
N GLN A 34 -9.89 1.44 -0.55
CA GLN A 34 -10.88 0.94 -1.48
C GLN A 34 -11.01 1.98 -2.59
N LEU A 35 -10.69 1.58 -3.82
CA LEU A 35 -10.60 2.51 -4.95
C LEU A 35 -11.60 2.13 -6.03
N VAL A 36 -12.04 3.15 -6.78
CA VAL A 36 -12.89 2.97 -7.96
C VAL A 36 -12.26 3.70 -9.14
N ASP A 37 -12.51 3.19 -10.35
CA ASP A 37 -12.04 3.82 -11.59
C ASP A 37 -10.54 4.06 -11.63
N THR A 38 -9.77 3.17 -11.00
CA THR A 38 -8.32 3.26 -11.01
C THR A 38 -7.75 2.74 -12.31
N LYS A 39 -6.51 3.15 -12.58
CA LYS A 39 -5.78 2.68 -13.74
C LYS A 39 -4.61 1.84 -13.27
N GLN A 40 -4.60 0.57 -13.66
CA GLN A 40 -3.49 -0.32 -13.38
C GLN A 40 -2.44 -0.17 -14.47
N ILE A 41 -1.25 0.30 -14.09
CA ILE A 41 -0.15 0.50 -15.04
C ILE A 41 0.53 -0.82 -15.35
N SER A 42 0.66 -1.68 -14.34
CA SER A 42 1.32 -2.97 -14.46
C SER A 42 0.72 -3.93 -13.44
N ASP A 43 1.19 -5.18 -13.44
CA ASP A 43 0.77 -6.15 -12.44
C ASP A 43 1.22 -5.76 -11.02
N PHE A 44 2.10 -4.78 -10.90
CA PHE A 44 2.72 -4.42 -9.63
C PHE A 44 2.34 -3.03 -9.13
N GLU A 45 1.66 -2.22 -9.93
CA GLU A 45 1.38 -0.86 -9.55
C GLU A 45 0.03 -0.36 -10.06
N ILE A 46 -0.71 0.33 -9.17
CA ILE A 46 -1.95 1.02 -9.50
C ILE A 46 -1.72 2.50 -9.23
N VAL A 47 -2.16 3.36 -10.14
CA VAL A 47 -2.17 4.81 -9.91
C VAL A 47 -3.59 5.28 -9.70
N PHE A 48 -3.74 6.27 -8.83
CA PHE A 48 -5.06 6.81 -8.49
C PHE A 48 -4.94 8.26 -8.04
N THR A 49 -6.09 8.93 -7.98
CA THR A 49 -6.19 10.27 -7.42
C THR A 49 -7.11 10.22 -6.21
N ARG A 50 -7.23 11.33 -5.49
CA ARG A 50 -8.13 11.39 -4.32
C ARG A 50 -9.57 11.07 -4.69
N ASP A 51 -10.00 11.44 -5.90
CA ASP A 51 -11.36 11.20 -6.36
C ASP A 51 -11.68 9.71 -6.52
N ASN A 52 -10.66 8.88 -6.63
CA ASN A 52 -10.82 7.43 -6.74
C ASN A 52 -11.00 6.74 -5.39
N ILE A 53 -10.74 7.43 -4.28
CA ILE A 53 -10.78 6.83 -2.94
C ILE A 53 -12.21 6.78 -2.43
N VAL A 54 -12.73 5.57 -2.20
CA VAL A 54 -14.03 5.35 -1.58
C VAL A 54 -13.88 5.24 -0.07
N GLU A 55 -12.86 4.52 0.38
CA GLU A 55 -12.60 4.27 1.78
C GLU A 55 -11.11 4.07 1.99
N GLN A 56 -10.62 4.46 3.17
CA GLN A 56 -9.23 4.21 3.54
C GLN A 56 -9.15 3.76 5.00
N ARG A 57 -8.17 2.93 5.30
CA ARG A 57 -7.94 2.40 6.63
C ARG A 57 -6.45 2.26 6.87
N GLU A 58 -5.98 2.72 8.03
CA GLU A 58 -4.60 2.46 8.43
C GLU A 58 -4.50 1.01 8.89
N ILE A 59 -3.47 0.30 8.44
CA ILE A 59 -3.26 -1.09 8.85
C ILE A 59 -1.90 -1.24 9.52
N ASN A 60 -1.83 -2.19 10.44
CA ASN A 60 -0.59 -2.53 11.12
C ASN A 60 0.24 -3.43 10.20
N TYR A 61 1.55 -3.23 10.18
CA TYR A 61 2.44 -4.04 9.33
C TYR A 61 2.30 -5.54 9.62
N LYS A 62 1.92 -5.91 10.84
CA LYS A 62 1.74 -7.31 11.23
C LYS A 62 0.62 -7.99 10.47
N GLU A 63 -0.31 -7.24 9.90
CA GLU A 63 -1.36 -7.81 9.07
C GLU A 63 -0.82 -8.32 7.73
N ILE A 64 0.34 -7.83 7.31
CA ILE A 64 0.96 -8.19 6.03
C ILE A 64 2.22 -9.03 6.27
N TRP A 65 3.09 -8.60 7.16
CA TRP A 65 4.34 -9.28 7.51
C TRP A 65 4.20 -9.95 8.87
N ASN A 66 3.42 -11.02 8.90
CA ASN A 66 3.09 -11.72 10.15
C ASN A 66 3.88 -13.01 10.38
N ASP A 67 4.92 -13.23 9.62
CA ASP A 67 5.75 -14.44 9.73
C ASP A 67 6.76 -14.34 10.86
#